data_8861180d9fee40930a6dcf512f4db1d1
#
_entry.id   8861180d9fee40930a6dcf512f4db1d1
#
_cell.length_a   1.000
_cell.length_b   1.000
_cell.length_c   1.000
_cell.angle_alpha   90.00
_cell.angle_beta   90.00
_cell.angle_gamma   90.00
#
_symmetry.space_group_name_H-M   'P 1'
#
loop_
_entity.id
_entity.type
_entity.pdbx_description
1 polymer ?
#
loop_
_entity_poly.entity_id
_entity_poly.type
_entity_poly.pdbx_seq_one_letter_code
_entity_poly.pdbx_strand_id
1 'polypeptide(L)'
;DTFDIIKRITQDTINQVYPHYYPAGVVVFFQEHHNDSNILTDIAQGKVFVVQDKDEYIGTVTIDGNEINRLFVLPQFHKNGYGSKVMDFAEKEIFSKYSKIQLHASLPGKKFYIERGYSAVEYRTKKVCCDDWICIDIMEKRAPDVEKEK
;
A
#
# COMPACT_ATOMS: atom_id res chain seq x y z
N ASP A 1 7.31 7.76 -18.52
CA ASP A 1 8.28 7.80 -17.45
C ASP A 1 7.70 7.15 -16.21
N THR A 2 8.44 6.23 -15.63
CA THR A 2 7.98 5.45 -14.48
C THR A 2 7.57 6.33 -13.31
N PHE A 3 8.35 7.34 -13.03
CA PHE A 3 8.03 8.27 -11.94
C PHE A 3 6.66 8.93 -12.14
N ASP A 4 6.42 9.44 -13.36
CA ASP A 4 5.15 10.11 -13.63
C ASP A 4 3.97 9.18 -13.48
N ILE A 5 4.13 7.92 -13.90
CA ILE A 5 3.08 6.90 -13.79
C ILE A 5 2.77 6.63 -12.31
N ILE A 6 3.80 6.42 -11.50
CA ILE A 6 3.63 6.12 -10.08
C ILE A 6 3.02 7.31 -9.35
N LYS A 7 3.52 8.51 -9.65
CA LYS A 7 2.98 9.73 -9.04
C LYS A 7 1.51 9.90 -9.36
N ARG A 8 1.13 9.70 -10.62
CA ARG A 8 -0.26 9.83 -11.03
C ARG A 8 -1.15 8.82 -10.31
N ILE A 9 -0.75 7.55 -10.30
CA ILE A 9 -1.52 6.51 -9.62
C ILE A 9 -1.69 6.85 -8.14
N THR A 10 -0.60 7.23 -7.49
CA THR A 10 -0.61 7.52 -6.06
C THR A 10 -1.49 8.73 -5.73
N GLN A 11 -1.22 9.85 -6.39
CA GLN A 11 -1.91 11.10 -6.06
C GLN A 11 -3.38 11.08 -6.49
N ASP A 12 -3.68 10.50 -7.64
CA ASP A 12 -5.08 10.41 -8.07
C ASP A 12 -5.88 9.56 -7.11
N THR A 13 -5.32 8.45 -6.66
CA THR A 13 -6.02 7.57 -5.72
C THR A 13 -6.25 8.28 -4.39
N ILE A 14 -5.21 8.94 -3.85
CA ILE A 14 -5.36 9.67 -2.60
C ILE A 14 -6.41 10.76 -2.75
N ASN A 15 -6.34 11.54 -3.84
CA ASN A 15 -7.26 12.66 -4.02
C ASN A 15 -8.71 12.24 -4.22
N GLN A 16 -8.94 11.10 -4.86
CA GLN A 16 -10.30 10.66 -5.16
C GLN A 16 -10.90 9.80 -4.04
N VAL A 17 -10.10 9.02 -3.34
CA VAL A 17 -10.61 8.06 -2.34
C VAL A 17 -10.51 8.56 -0.92
N TYR A 18 -9.35 9.09 -0.54
CA TYR A 18 -9.08 9.41 0.86
C TYR A 18 -9.97 10.49 1.49
N PRO A 19 -10.43 11.50 0.74
CA PRO A 19 -11.35 12.48 1.34
C PRO A 19 -12.66 11.89 1.84
N HIS A 20 -13.04 10.71 1.36
CA HIS A 20 -14.24 10.04 1.84
C HIS A 20 -14.04 9.34 3.18
N TYR A 21 -12.79 9.21 3.62
CA TYR A 21 -12.44 8.47 4.84
C TYR A 21 -11.76 9.33 5.90
N TYR A 22 -11.14 10.44 5.50
CA TYR A 22 -10.27 11.20 6.38
C TYR A 22 -10.54 12.70 6.30
N PRO A 23 -10.29 13.44 7.41
CA PRO A 23 -10.36 14.90 7.36
C PRO A 23 -9.20 15.45 6.51
N ALA A 24 -9.35 16.73 6.14
CA ALA A 24 -8.43 17.37 5.19
C ALA A 24 -6.96 17.29 5.60
N GLY A 25 -6.67 17.47 6.88
CA GLY A 25 -5.28 17.43 7.35
C GLY A 25 -4.63 16.06 7.17
N VAL A 26 -5.42 15.00 7.30
CA VAL A 26 -4.92 13.64 7.11
C VAL A 26 -4.69 13.36 5.63
N VAL A 27 -5.55 13.88 4.76
CA VAL A 27 -5.34 13.73 3.31
C VAL A 27 -4.03 14.41 2.91
N VAL A 28 -3.77 15.61 3.43
CA VAL A 28 -2.51 16.32 3.17
C VAL A 28 -1.32 15.50 3.67
N PHE A 29 -1.46 14.89 4.84
CA PHE A 29 -0.40 14.03 5.37
C PHE A 29 -0.03 12.91 4.38
N PHE A 30 -1.02 12.24 3.82
CA PHE A 30 -0.75 11.17 2.86
C PHE A 30 -0.14 11.69 1.57
N GLN A 31 -0.60 12.85 1.08
CA GLN A 31 -0.01 13.46 -0.11
C GLN A 31 1.47 13.76 0.10
N GLU A 32 1.83 14.27 1.28
CA GLU A 32 3.21 14.61 1.59
C GLU A 32 4.06 13.39 1.91
N HIS A 33 3.46 12.39 2.54
CA HIS A 33 4.16 11.15 2.84
C HIS A 33 4.59 10.43 1.55
N HIS A 34 3.81 10.58 0.50
CA HIS A 34 4.12 10.01 -0.80
C HIS A 34 4.52 11.11 -1.79
N ASN A 35 5.40 11.99 -1.35
CA ASN A 35 5.86 13.11 -2.20
C ASN A 35 6.86 12.64 -3.26
N ASP A 36 7.20 13.55 -4.16
CA ASP A 36 8.09 13.25 -5.27
C ASP A 36 9.43 12.68 -4.81
N SER A 37 10.01 13.28 -3.78
CA SER A 37 11.31 12.84 -3.28
C SER A 37 11.26 11.40 -2.77
N ASN A 38 10.23 11.06 -2.02
CA ASN A 38 10.08 9.71 -1.47
C ASN A 38 9.86 8.69 -2.59
N ILE A 39 9.05 9.03 -3.58
CA ILE A 39 8.82 8.15 -4.72
C ILE A 39 10.13 7.93 -5.50
N LEU A 40 10.84 9.01 -5.80
CA LEU A 40 12.09 8.91 -6.55
C LEU A 40 13.13 8.09 -5.81
N THR A 41 13.22 8.25 -4.49
CA THR A 41 14.15 7.47 -3.68
C THR A 41 13.83 5.97 -3.76
N ASP A 42 12.56 5.62 -3.64
CA ASP A 42 12.17 4.21 -3.69
C ASP A 42 12.40 3.62 -5.07
N ILE A 43 12.16 4.40 -6.13
CA ILE A 43 12.45 3.94 -7.49
C ILE A 43 13.94 3.68 -7.65
N ALA A 44 14.78 4.63 -7.18
CA ALA A 44 16.23 4.50 -7.30
C ALA A 44 16.75 3.27 -6.56
N GLN A 45 16.07 2.85 -5.50
CA GLN A 45 16.47 1.68 -4.72
C GLN A 45 15.86 0.38 -5.23
N GLY A 46 15.13 0.43 -6.34
CA GLY A 46 14.55 -0.76 -6.95
C GLY A 46 13.40 -1.38 -6.19
N LYS A 47 12.70 -0.59 -5.37
CA LYS A 47 11.63 -1.11 -4.51
C LYS A 47 10.23 -1.02 -5.09
N VAL A 48 10.07 -0.34 -6.22
CA VAL A 48 8.74 -0.01 -6.74
C VAL A 48 8.38 -0.88 -7.93
N PHE A 49 7.16 -1.42 -7.89
CA PHE A 49 6.62 -2.20 -9.01
C PHE A 49 5.36 -1.51 -9.52
N VAL A 50 5.15 -1.61 -10.81
CA VAL A 50 3.98 -1.03 -11.47
C VAL A 50 3.17 -2.17 -12.06
N VAL A 51 1.86 -2.09 -11.90
CA VAL A 51 0.95 -3.10 -12.41
C VAL A 51 0.34 -2.59 -13.71
N GLN A 52 0.49 -3.38 -14.75
CA GLN A 52 -0.01 -3.02 -16.07
C GLN A 52 -0.89 -4.14 -16.61
N ASP A 53 -1.99 -3.77 -17.23
CA ASP A 53 -2.86 -4.74 -17.88
C ASP A 53 -3.13 -4.18 -19.27
N LYS A 54 -2.75 -4.95 -20.30
CA LYS A 54 -2.80 -4.52 -21.69
C LYS A 54 -1.94 -3.26 -21.81
N ASP A 55 -2.52 -2.16 -22.22
CA ASP A 55 -1.74 -0.94 -22.41
C ASP A 55 -1.97 0.07 -21.30
N GLU A 56 -2.63 -0.34 -20.20
CA GLU A 56 -2.95 0.58 -19.13
C GLU A 56 -2.17 0.29 -17.86
N TYR A 57 -1.73 1.35 -17.21
CA TYR A 57 -1.07 1.24 -15.92
C TYR A 57 -2.14 1.38 -14.83
N ILE A 58 -2.30 0.35 -14.03
CA ILE A 58 -3.43 0.20 -13.14
C ILE A 58 -3.11 0.50 -11.69
N GLY A 59 -1.92 0.15 -11.25
CA GLY A 59 -1.58 0.27 -9.85
C GLY A 59 -0.09 0.21 -9.62
N THR A 60 0.29 0.39 -8.35
CA THR A 60 1.69 0.35 -7.95
C THR A 60 1.79 -0.25 -6.55
N VAL A 61 2.92 -0.88 -6.27
CA VAL A 61 3.24 -1.37 -4.94
C VAL A 61 4.72 -1.17 -4.68
N THR A 62 5.05 -0.76 -3.46
CA THR A 62 6.44 -0.62 -3.04
C THR A 62 6.72 -1.70 -1.99
N ILE A 63 7.79 -2.45 -2.20
CA ILE A 63 8.20 -3.53 -1.30
C ILE A 63 9.55 -3.15 -0.71
N ASP A 64 9.59 -3.00 0.61
CA ASP A 64 10.80 -2.62 1.31
C ASP A 64 11.07 -3.67 2.38
N GLY A 65 11.97 -4.61 2.09
CA GLY A 65 12.23 -5.73 2.98
C GLY A 65 10.97 -6.57 3.13
N ASN A 66 10.45 -6.65 4.35
CA ASN A 66 9.21 -7.39 4.60
C ASN A 66 7.99 -6.46 4.71
N GLU A 67 8.15 -5.20 4.32
CA GLU A 67 7.04 -4.25 4.38
C GLU A 67 6.45 -3.95 3.01
N ILE A 68 5.14 -3.83 2.97
CA ILE A 68 4.44 -3.38 1.76
C ILE A 68 4.03 -1.93 2.01
N ASN A 69 4.46 -1.06 1.10
CA ASN A 69 4.16 0.37 1.17
C ASN A 69 3.54 0.83 -0.15
N ARG A 70 2.83 1.95 -0.07
CA ARG A 70 2.33 2.61 -1.28
C ARG A 70 1.63 1.66 -2.24
N LEU A 71 0.72 0.86 -1.70
CA LEU A 71 -0.11 0.00 -2.53
C LEU A 71 -1.33 0.81 -2.97
N PHE A 72 -1.40 1.13 -4.24
CA PHE A 72 -2.53 1.86 -4.80
C PHE A 72 -2.96 1.24 -6.12
N VAL A 73 -4.27 1.09 -6.28
CA VAL A 73 -4.91 0.73 -7.55
C VAL A 73 -5.79 1.91 -7.91
N LEU A 74 -5.69 2.39 -9.13
CA LEU A 74 -6.48 3.55 -9.57
C LEU A 74 -7.97 3.27 -9.33
N PRO A 75 -8.74 4.28 -8.89
CA PRO A 75 -10.14 4.06 -8.52
C PRO A 75 -11.00 3.44 -9.62
N GLN A 76 -10.74 3.79 -10.89
CA GLN A 76 -11.53 3.26 -11.97
C GLN A 76 -11.33 1.75 -12.20
N PHE A 77 -10.32 1.18 -11.56
CA PHE A 77 -10.05 -0.25 -11.65
C PHE A 77 -10.39 -0.99 -10.36
N HIS A 78 -11.00 -0.32 -9.38
CA HIS A 78 -11.38 -0.99 -8.15
C HIS A 78 -12.46 -2.03 -8.41
N LYS A 79 -12.53 -3.05 -7.56
CA LYS A 79 -13.50 -4.14 -7.65
C LYS A 79 -13.34 -5.04 -8.87
N ASN A 80 -12.18 -5.01 -9.48
CA ASN A 80 -11.86 -5.89 -10.60
C ASN A 80 -10.81 -6.93 -10.25
N GLY A 81 -10.48 -7.07 -8.95
CA GLY A 81 -9.52 -8.07 -8.52
C GLY A 81 -8.07 -7.68 -8.68
N TYR A 82 -7.76 -6.48 -9.13
CA TYR A 82 -6.36 -6.09 -9.32
C TYR A 82 -5.61 -5.97 -8.01
N GLY A 83 -6.26 -5.47 -6.95
CA GLY A 83 -5.62 -5.39 -5.64
C GLY A 83 -5.17 -6.76 -5.15
N SER A 84 -6.01 -7.77 -5.34
CA SER A 84 -5.64 -9.14 -4.96
C SER A 84 -4.47 -9.67 -5.77
N LYS A 85 -4.44 -9.39 -7.07
CA LYS A 85 -3.32 -9.82 -7.91
C LYS A 85 -2.02 -9.16 -7.51
N VAL A 86 -2.07 -7.86 -7.18
CA VAL A 86 -0.89 -7.14 -6.73
C VAL A 86 -0.39 -7.73 -5.41
N MET A 87 -1.30 -8.01 -4.50
CA MET A 87 -0.93 -8.59 -3.22
C MET A 87 -0.41 -10.02 -3.37
N ASP A 88 -0.96 -10.81 -4.30
CA ASP A 88 -0.43 -12.14 -4.58
C ASP A 88 1.03 -12.04 -5.00
N PHE A 89 1.35 -11.11 -5.88
CA PHE A 89 2.72 -10.88 -6.31
C PHE A 89 3.60 -10.45 -5.13
N ALA A 90 3.16 -9.45 -4.37
CA ALA A 90 3.95 -8.91 -3.27
C ALA A 90 4.20 -9.96 -2.19
N GLU A 91 3.17 -10.73 -1.84
CA GLU A 91 3.31 -11.77 -0.83
C GLU A 91 4.25 -12.86 -1.28
N LYS A 92 4.19 -13.24 -2.54
CA LYS A 92 5.10 -14.24 -3.08
C LYS A 92 6.54 -13.76 -3.00
N GLU A 93 6.79 -12.50 -3.37
CA GLU A 93 8.14 -11.94 -3.31
C GLU A 93 8.66 -11.89 -1.88
N ILE A 94 7.85 -11.42 -0.95
CA ILE A 94 8.30 -11.26 0.42
C ILE A 94 8.46 -12.62 1.12
N PHE A 95 7.50 -13.51 0.95
CA PHE A 95 7.56 -14.80 1.63
C PHE A 95 8.68 -15.71 1.07
N SER A 96 9.26 -15.36 -0.07
CA SER A 96 10.43 -16.09 -0.54
C SER A 96 11.66 -15.81 0.33
N LYS A 97 11.64 -14.73 1.12
CA LYS A 97 12.78 -14.32 1.94
C LYS A 97 12.44 -14.10 3.41
N TYR A 98 11.20 -13.84 3.75
CA TYR A 98 10.79 -13.49 5.11
C TYR A 98 9.60 -14.35 5.51
N SER A 99 9.46 -14.57 6.81
CA SER A 99 8.33 -15.36 7.33
C SER A 99 7.12 -14.49 7.68
N LYS A 100 7.25 -13.17 7.58
CA LYS A 100 6.19 -12.27 8.01
C LYS A 100 6.18 -11.01 7.15
N ILE A 101 4.97 -10.54 6.84
CA ILE A 101 4.78 -9.28 6.12
C ILE A 101 4.15 -8.29 7.08
N GLN A 102 4.61 -7.04 7.02
CA GLN A 102 4.07 -5.96 7.81
C GLN A 102 3.62 -4.83 6.88
N LEU A 103 2.53 -4.18 7.25
CA LEU A 103 2.09 -2.99 6.54
C LEU A 103 1.34 -2.06 7.49
N HIS A 104 1.26 -0.79 7.09
CA HIS A 104 0.48 0.21 7.79
C HIS A 104 -0.81 0.37 7.00
N ALA A 105 -1.92 -0.08 7.57
CA ALA A 105 -3.18 -0.12 6.85
C ALA A 105 -3.88 1.23 6.88
N SER A 106 -4.26 1.73 5.70
CA SER A 106 -5.13 2.89 5.62
C SER A 106 -6.57 2.43 5.84
N LEU A 107 -7.45 3.34 6.21
CA LEU A 107 -8.86 3.01 6.39
C LEU A 107 -9.48 2.42 5.12
N PRO A 108 -9.26 3.00 3.93
CA PRO A 108 -9.85 2.41 2.72
C PRO A 108 -9.42 0.99 2.46
N GLY A 109 -8.23 0.60 2.89
CA GLY A 109 -7.70 -0.72 2.62
C GLY A 109 -7.89 -1.74 3.73
N LYS A 110 -8.32 -1.30 4.91
CA LYS A 110 -8.29 -2.17 6.09
C LYS A 110 -9.09 -3.45 5.91
N LYS A 111 -10.31 -3.35 5.40
CA LYS A 111 -11.16 -4.53 5.21
C LYS A 111 -10.51 -5.51 4.25
N PHE A 112 -9.93 -4.99 3.18
CA PHE A 112 -9.25 -5.80 2.19
C PHE A 112 -8.11 -6.61 2.81
N TYR A 113 -7.30 -5.97 3.67
CA TYR A 113 -6.21 -6.67 4.34
C TYR A 113 -6.70 -7.71 5.32
N ILE A 114 -7.76 -7.40 6.09
CA ILE A 114 -8.34 -8.36 7.01
C ILE A 114 -8.80 -9.61 6.26
N GLU A 115 -9.46 -9.42 5.12
CA GLU A 115 -9.96 -10.52 4.32
C GLU A 115 -8.83 -11.36 3.72
N ARG A 116 -7.64 -10.77 3.56
CA ARG A 116 -6.48 -11.52 3.08
C ARG A 116 -5.68 -12.19 4.20
N GLY A 117 -6.15 -12.10 5.44
CA GLY A 117 -5.50 -12.79 6.55
C GLY A 117 -4.55 -11.94 7.37
N TYR A 118 -4.54 -10.63 7.19
CA TYR A 118 -3.73 -9.74 8.00
C TYR A 118 -4.44 -9.45 9.31
N SER A 119 -3.67 -9.32 10.40
CA SER A 119 -4.20 -9.01 11.72
C SER A 119 -3.52 -7.77 12.26
N ALA A 120 -4.26 -6.91 12.92
CA ALA A 120 -3.71 -5.72 13.55
C ALA A 120 -2.90 -6.13 14.77
N VAL A 121 -1.66 -5.66 14.84
CA VAL A 121 -0.76 -5.96 15.96
C VAL A 121 -0.41 -4.72 16.77
N GLU A 122 -0.63 -3.54 16.22
CA GLU A 122 -0.32 -2.29 16.90
C GLU A 122 -1.21 -1.19 16.34
N TYR A 123 -1.57 -0.25 17.20
CA TYR A 123 -2.40 0.87 16.81
C TYR A 123 -1.63 2.15 17.18
N ARG A 124 -1.49 3.05 16.24
CA ARG A 124 -0.77 4.30 16.45
C ARG A 124 -1.62 5.50 16.07
N THR A 125 -1.41 6.59 16.76
CA THR A 125 -2.04 7.86 16.42
C THR A 125 -0.96 8.91 16.28
N LYS A 126 -1.19 9.89 15.42
CA LYS A 126 -0.26 10.98 15.20
C LYS A 126 -1.03 12.23 14.83
N LYS A 127 -0.67 13.34 15.47
CA LYS A 127 -1.28 14.62 15.11
C LYS A 127 -0.64 15.10 13.81
N VAL A 128 -1.47 15.54 12.89
CA VAL A 128 -1.02 16.08 11.61
C VAL A 128 -1.49 17.53 11.50
N CYS A 129 -1.41 18.13 10.32
CA CYS A 129 -1.77 19.53 10.21
C CYS A 129 -3.24 19.76 10.56
N CYS A 130 -3.57 21.03 10.83
CA CYS A 130 -4.96 21.48 10.98
C CYS A 130 -5.70 20.85 12.16
N ASP A 131 -4.94 20.47 13.20
CA ASP A 131 -5.47 19.82 14.40
C ASP A 131 -6.15 18.48 14.13
N ASP A 132 -5.86 17.87 12.99
CA ASP A 132 -6.37 16.54 12.68
C ASP A 132 -5.41 15.47 13.18
N TRP A 133 -5.96 14.27 13.44
CA TRP A 133 -5.17 13.12 13.87
C TRP A 133 -5.32 11.99 12.88
N ILE A 134 -4.21 11.34 12.56
CA ILE A 134 -4.25 10.12 11.78
C ILE A 134 -4.18 8.93 12.72
N CYS A 135 -4.99 7.93 12.43
CA CYS A 135 -5.01 6.67 13.19
C CYS A 135 -4.56 5.58 12.24
N ILE A 136 -3.57 4.81 12.66
CA ILE A 136 -2.97 3.80 11.81
C ILE A 136 -2.95 2.47 12.52
N ASP A 137 -3.39 1.41 11.83
CA ASP A 137 -3.22 0.05 12.29
C ASP A 137 -2.00 -0.53 11.60
N ILE A 138 -1.09 -1.07 12.38
CA ILE A 138 0.02 -1.84 11.84
C ILE A 138 -0.45 -3.28 11.80
N MET A 139 -0.43 -3.87 10.62
CA MET A 139 -0.95 -5.21 10.41
C MET A 139 0.14 -6.16 9.94
N GLU A 140 -0.02 -7.43 10.26
CA GLU A 140 0.93 -8.47 9.90
C GLU A 140 0.24 -9.69 9.37
N LYS A 141 0.94 -10.41 8.51
CA LYS A 141 0.52 -11.71 8.02
C LYS A 141 1.76 -12.62 8.02
N ARG A 142 1.62 -13.82 8.57
CA ARG A 142 2.72 -14.79 8.56
C ARG A 142 2.58 -15.70 7.36
N ALA A 143 3.72 -16.19 6.89
CA ALA A 143 3.72 -17.16 5.81
C ALA A 143 2.92 -18.39 6.23
N PRO A 144 2.21 -19.02 5.31
CA PRO A 144 1.50 -20.25 5.61
C PRO A 144 2.50 -21.28 6.12
N ASP A 145 2.08 -22.07 7.07
CA ASP A 145 2.96 -23.13 7.56
C ASP A 145 3.15 -24.07 6.42
N VAL A 146 4.33 -24.19 6.02
CA VAL A 146 4.62 -25.11 5.00
C VAL A 146 4.68 -26.38 5.74
N GLU A 147 3.76 -27.25 5.50
CA GLU A 147 3.75 -28.42 6.11
C GLU A 147 4.99 -28.98 6.11
N LYS A 148 5.56 -29.03 7.08
CA LYS A 148 6.82 -29.54 7.15
C LYS A 148 6.74 -30.85 6.64
N GLU A 149 6.54 -31.03 5.51
CA GLU A 149 6.53 -32.16 4.99
C GLU A 149 7.55 -32.78 5.24
N LYS A 150 7.76 -33.24 5.71
CA LYS A 150 8.81 -33.82 6.05
C LYS A 150 9.02 -34.70 5.68
#